data_1e97a718f8490f3b5b3b488fcc890e12
#
_entry.id   1e97a718f8490f3b5b3b488fcc890e12
#
_cell.length_a   1.000
_cell.length_b   1.000
_cell.length_c   1.000
_cell.angle_alpha   90.00
_cell.angle_beta   90.00
_cell.angle_gamma   90.00
#
_symmetry.space_group_name_H-M   'P 1'
#
loop_
_entity.id
_entity.type
_entity.pdbx_description
1 polymer ?
#
loop_
_entity_poly.entity_id
_entity_poly.type
_entity_poly.pdbx_seq_one_letter_code
_entity_poly.pdbx_strand_id
1 'polypeptide(L)'
;MTMMVTIRARSPLAVYGSALHRAGTDAPVPVTAVGPDGTRRTFLPADWCADRLPGDDGLLRRCTGPILDVGCGPGRLTAALTASGHAALGVDISPDAVRL
;
A
#
# COMPACT_ATOMS: atom_id res chain seq x y z
N MET A 1 -33.40 -12.28 26.24
CA MET A 1 -32.46 -11.16 26.28
C MET A 1 -31.96 -10.89 24.87
N THR A 2 -32.24 -9.73 24.34
CA THR A 2 -31.77 -9.35 22.99
C THR A 2 -30.42 -8.69 23.14
N MET A 3 -29.41 -9.28 22.50
CA MET A 3 -28.08 -8.71 22.46
C MET A 3 -27.91 -7.99 21.12
N MET A 4 -27.68 -6.68 21.16
CA MET A 4 -27.41 -5.89 19.97
C MET A 4 -25.88 -5.67 19.84
N VAL A 5 -25.31 -6.19 18.79
CA VAL A 5 -23.89 -5.98 18.45
C VAL A 5 -23.82 -4.90 17.38
N THR A 6 -23.26 -3.77 17.74
CA THR A 6 -22.97 -2.72 16.74
C THR A 6 -21.58 -2.96 16.17
N ILE A 7 -21.51 -3.38 14.92
CA ILE A 7 -20.25 -3.47 14.18
C ILE A 7 -20.00 -2.12 13.52
N ARG A 8 -19.01 -1.39 14.00
CA ARG A 8 -18.56 -0.18 13.32
C ARG A 8 -17.72 -0.59 12.10
N ALA A 9 -18.22 -0.29 10.93
CA ALA A 9 -17.44 -0.45 9.72
C ALA A 9 -16.24 0.52 9.78
N ARG A 10 -15.05 0.00 9.62
CA ARG A 10 -13.83 0.82 9.51
C ARG A 10 -13.72 1.36 8.09
N SER A 11 -13.23 2.59 7.93
CA SER A 11 -12.95 3.12 6.61
C SER A 11 -11.86 2.31 5.89
N PRO A 12 -11.88 2.24 4.55
CA PRO A 12 -10.80 1.58 3.81
C PRO A 12 -9.41 2.09 4.17
N LEU A 13 -9.27 3.39 4.38
CA LEU A 13 -8.00 3.99 4.81
C LEU A 13 -7.55 3.50 6.19
N ALA A 14 -8.48 3.34 7.12
CA ALA A 14 -8.17 2.83 8.46
C ALA A 14 -7.74 1.36 8.42
N VAL A 15 -8.38 0.55 7.59
CA VAL A 15 -7.99 -0.85 7.39
C VAL A 15 -6.61 -0.94 6.75
N TYR A 16 -6.37 -0.18 5.69
CA TYR A 16 -5.10 -0.11 5.00
C TYR A 16 -3.96 0.34 5.93
N GLY A 17 -4.15 1.45 6.65
CA GLY A 17 -3.16 1.97 7.60
C GLY A 17 -2.81 0.95 8.68
N SER A 18 -3.80 0.28 9.27
CA SER A 18 -3.56 -0.78 10.26
C SER A 18 -2.79 -1.96 9.69
N ALA A 19 -3.10 -2.34 8.45
CA ALA A 19 -2.41 -3.44 7.78
C ALA A 19 -0.94 -3.10 7.51
N LEU A 20 -0.65 -1.87 7.11
CA LEU A 20 0.72 -1.38 6.91
C LEU A 20 1.52 -1.41 8.21
N HIS A 21 0.97 -0.93 9.32
CA HIS A 21 1.64 -0.97 10.61
C HIS A 21 1.96 -2.40 11.06
N ARG A 22 1.13 -3.37 10.70
CA ARG A 22 1.34 -4.78 11.02
C ARG A 22 2.29 -5.50 10.07
N ALA A 23 2.55 -4.95 8.89
CA ALA A 23 3.37 -5.60 7.87
C ALA A 23 4.81 -5.89 8.34
N GLY A 24 5.34 -5.05 9.22
CA GLY A 24 6.67 -5.23 9.81
C GLY A 24 6.68 -5.94 11.16
N THR A 25 5.59 -6.54 11.59
CA THR A 25 5.48 -7.25 12.87
C THR A 25 5.47 -8.76 12.68
N ASP A 26 5.55 -9.50 13.78
CA ASP A 26 5.49 -10.97 13.78
C ASP A 26 4.10 -11.55 13.42
N ALA A 27 3.09 -10.69 13.27
CA ALA A 27 1.73 -11.08 12.93
C ALA A 27 1.18 -10.25 11.75
N PRO A 28 1.74 -10.39 10.54
CA PRO A 28 1.21 -9.72 9.37
C PRO A 28 -0.19 -10.25 9.05
N VAL A 29 -1.10 -9.34 8.69
CA VAL A 29 -2.48 -9.67 8.36
C VAL A 29 -2.72 -9.35 6.89
N PRO A 30 -3.15 -10.33 6.08
CA PRO A 30 -3.53 -10.06 4.70
C PRO A 30 -4.78 -9.18 4.64
N VAL A 31 -4.88 -8.38 3.58
CA VAL A 31 -6.05 -7.56 3.28
C VAL A 31 -6.80 -8.20 2.12
N THR A 32 -8.10 -8.39 2.29
CA THR A 32 -8.96 -8.92 1.24
C THR A 32 -9.87 -7.82 0.71
N ALA A 33 -9.80 -7.58 -0.58
CA ALA A 33 -10.76 -6.75 -1.30
C ALA A 33 -11.89 -7.62 -1.85
N VAL A 34 -13.12 -7.17 -1.65
CA VAL A 34 -14.32 -7.83 -2.16
C VAL A 34 -14.98 -6.93 -3.19
N GLY A 35 -15.07 -7.41 -4.43
CA GLY A 35 -15.74 -6.70 -5.52
C GLY A 35 -17.27 -6.74 -5.40
N PRO A 36 -18.00 -5.91 -6.17
CA PRO A 36 -19.45 -5.89 -6.19
C PRO A 36 -20.10 -7.21 -6.58
N ASP A 37 -19.39 -8.01 -7.38
CA ASP A 37 -19.82 -9.35 -7.85
C ASP A 37 -19.45 -10.48 -6.87
N GLY A 38 -18.89 -10.14 -5.70
CA GLY A 38 -18.41 -11.10 -4.71
C GLY A 38 -17.00 -11.64 -4.98
N THR A 39 -16.34 -11.21 -6.05
CA THR A 39 -14.94 -11.59 -6.33
C THR A 39 -14.03 -11.11 -5.20
N ARG A 40 -13.14 -11.99 -4.77
CA ARG A 40 -12.22 -11.70 -3.65
C ARG A 40 -10.77 -11.72 -4.16
N ARG A 41 -9.99 -10.73 -3.73
CA ARG A 41 -8.54 -10.67 -3.96
C ARG A 41 -7.84 -10.40 -2.64
N THR A 42 -6.83 -11.18 -2.36
CA THR A 42 -6.03 -11.02 -1.12
C THR A 42 -4.69 -10.40 -1.46
N PHE A 43 -4.31 -9.41 -0.67
CA PHE A 43 -3.06 -8.69 -0.79
C PHE A 43 -2.25 -8.88 0.49
N LEU A 44 -0.94 -8.95 0.33
CA LEU A 44 0.00 -8.96 1.44
C LEU A 44 0.56 -7.54 1.63
N PRO A 45 0.24 -6.86 2.73
CA PRO A 45 0.75 -5.49 2.97
C PRO A 45 2.28 -5.40 2.98
N ALA A 46 2.97 -6.47 3.36
CA ALA A 46 4.42 -6.55 3.31
C ALA A 46 4.98 -6.32 1.89
N ASP A 47 4.24 -6.69 0.85
CA ASP A 47 4.65 -6.46 -0.54
C ASP A 47 4.73 -4.96 -0.85
N TRP A 48 3.83 -4.16 -0.28
CA TRP A 48 3.86 -2.70 -0.47
C TRP A 48 5.03 -2.03 0.24
N CYS A 49 5.55 -2.67 1.29
CA CYS A 49 6.71 -2.22 2.06
C CYS A 49 8.03 -2.83 1.57
N ALA A 50 7.99 -3.74 0.60
CA ALA A 50 9.17 -4.37 0.04
C ALA A 50 10.01 -3.36 -0.76
N ASP A 51 11.31 -3.61 -0.85
CA ASP A 51 12.20 -2.77 -1.65
C ASP A 51 11.95 -2.94 -3.15
N ARG A 52 11.63 -4.15 -3.57
CA ARG A 52 11.45 -4.49 -4.98
C ARG A 52 10.46 -5.65 -5.13
N LEU A 53 9.60 -5.56 -6.12
CA LEU A 53 8.70 -6.63 -6.52
C LEU A 53 8.94 -7.05 -7.97
N PRO A 54 8.54 -8.28 -8.36
CA PRO A 54 8.55 -8.67 -9.76
C PRO A 54 7.79 -7.68 -10.64
N GLY A 55 8.38 -7.32 -11.77
CA GLY A 55 7.81 -6.34 -12.70
C GLY A 55 8.22 -4.89 -12.45
N ASP A 56 8.74 -4.56 -11.27
CA ASP A 56 9.19 -3.19 -10.96
C ASP A 56 10.29 -2.72 -11.91
N ASP A 57 11.26 -3.55 -12.21
CA ASP A 57 12.39 -3.17 -13.08
C ASP A 57 11.92 -2.76 -14.47
N GLY A 58 10.93 -3.45 -15.01
CA GLY A 58 10.35 -3.11 -16.32
C GLY A 58 9.67 -1.74 -16.30
N LEU A 59 8.97 -1.40 -15.23
CA LEU A 59 8.33 -0.11 -15.04
C LEU A 59 9.39 1.00 -14.85
N LEU A 60 10.34 0.78 -13.97
CA LEU A 60 11.38 1.75 -13.64
C LEU A 60 12.24 2.12 -14.84
N ARG A 61 12.57 1.15 -15.70
CA ARG A 61 13.34 1.41 -16.92
C ARG A 61 12.64 2.32 -17.93
N ARG A 62 11.31 2.39 -17.88
CA ARG A 62 10.50 3.25 -18.75
C ARG A 62 10.36 4.68 -18.23
N CYS A 63 10.76 4.94 -17.00
CA CYS A 63 10.69 6.26 -16.40
C CYS A 63 11.82 7.14 -16.89
N THR A 64 11.49 8.38 -17.28
CA THR A 64 12.43 9.41 -17.72
C THR A 64 12.13 10.73 -17.06
N GLY A 65 13.17 11.49 -16.69
CA GLY A 65 13.04 12.82 -16.10
C GLY A 65 12.48 12.81 -14.67
N PRO A 66 11.95 13.97 -14.21
CA PRO A 66 11.25 14.06 -12.93
C PRO A 66 9.96 13.24 -12.93
N ILE A 67 9.68 12.55 -11.83
CA ILE A 67 8.56 11.63 -11.69
C ILE A 67 7.66 12.06 -10.54
N LEU A 68 6.35 12.03 -10.78
CA LEU A 68 5.32 12.10 -9.74
C LEU A 68 4.68 10.72 -9.59
N ASP A 69 4.86 10.10 -8.43
CA ASP A 69 4.29 8.79 -8.10
C ASP A 69 2.97 9.01 -7.33
N VAL A 70 1.85 8.92 -8.04
CA VAL A 70 0.51 9.13 -7.48
C VAL A 70 -0.03 7.82 -6.90
N GLY A 71 -0.42 7.87 -5.63
CA GLY A 71 -0.79 6.66 -4.89
C GLY A 71 0.44 5.85 -4.48
N CYS A 72 1.49 6.53 -4.03
CA CYS A 72 2.80 5.91 -3.78
C CYS A 72 2.81 4.89 -2.64
N GLY A 73 1.79 4.88 -1.79
CA GLY A 73 1.79 4.06 -0.58
C GLY A 73 3.01 4.36 0.31
N PRO A 74 3.67 3.35 0.87
CA PRO A 74 4.90 3.53 1.66
C PRO A 74 6.11 4.03 0.87
N GLY A 75 6.02 4.14 -0.46
CA GLY A 75 7.04 4.77 -1.28
C GLY A 75 8.04 3.81 -1.92
N ARG A 76 7.71 2.55 -2.11
CA ARG A 76 8.59 1.56 -2.74
C ARG A 76 9.14 2.02 -4.09
N LEU A 77 8.25 2.41 -5.01
CA LEU A 77 8.67 2.88 -6.34
C LEU A 77 9.34 4.25 -6.28
N THR A 78 8.83 5.16 -5.46
CA THR A 78 9.44 6.50 -5.26
C THR A 78 10.88 6.37 -4.77
N ALA A 79 11.13 5.51 -3.79
CA ALA A 79 12.47 5.26 -3.27
C ALA A 79 13.40 4.66 -4.33
N ALA A 80 12.90 3.70 -5.11
CA ALA A 80 13.67 3.08 -6.18
C ALA A 80 14.04 4.08 -7.29
N LEU A 81 13.12 4.97 -7.65
CA LEU A 81 13.36 6.04 -8.63
C LEU A 81 14.41 7.03 -8.12
N THR A 82 14.32 7.43 -6.86
CA THR A 82 15.30 8.30 -6.22
C THR A 82 16.69 7.66 -6.20
N ALA A 83 16.76 6.38 -5.84
CA ALA A 83 18.01 5.62 -5.85
C ALA A 83 18.62 5.48 -7.24
N SER A 84 17.80 5.50 -8.29
CA SER A 84 18.22 5.46 -9.69
C SER A 84 18.61 6.84 -10.26
N GLY A 85 18.56 7.89 -9.46
CA GLY A 85 18.97 9.24 -9.85
C GLY A 85 17.85 10.13 -10.38
N HIS A 86 16.58 9.70 -10.34
CA HIS A 86 15.44 10.55 -10.69
C HIS A 86 15.07 11.49 -9.55
N ALA A 87 14.66 12.71 -9.89
CA ALA A 87 13.89 13.54 -8.97
C ALA A 87 12.49 12.95 -8.89
N ALA A 88 12.12 12.35 -7.76
CA ALA A 88 10.85 11.68 -7.58
C ALA A 88 10.13 12.20 -6.34
N LEU A 89 8.83 12.41 -6.48
CA LEU A 89 7.93 12.78 -5.39
C LEU A 89 6.76 11.82 -5.36
N GLY A 90 6.56 11.16 -4.21
CA GLY A 90 5.40 10.31 -3.98
C GLY A 90 4.31 11.07 -3.25
N VAL A 91 3.06 10.85 -3.65
CA VAL A 91 1.87 11.37 -2.97
C VAL A 91 0.88 10.26 -2.71
N ASP A 92 0.25 10.27 -1.54
CA ASP A 92 -0.76 9.29 -1.16
C ASP A 92 -1.78 9.94 -0.22
N ILE A 93 -3.01 9.45 -0.25
CA ILE A 93 -4.06 9.95 0.66
C ILE A 93 -3.96 9.35 2.06
N SER A 94 -3.18 8.29 2.24
CA SER A 94 -2.99 7.63 3.53
C SER A 94 -1.85 8.29 4.32
N PRO A 95 -2.15 9.00 5.42
CA PRO A 95 -1.11 9.53 6.28
C PRO A 95 -0.23 8.43 6.89
N ASP A 96 -0.79 7.26 7.15
CA ASP A 96 -0.04 6.12 7.68
C ASP A 96 1.01 5.62 6.69
N ALA A 97 0.65 5.54 5.41
CA ALA A 97 1.56 5.10 4.36
C ALA A 97 2.75 6.04 4.18
N VAL A 98 2.52 7.35 4.14
CA VAL A 98 3.59 8.33 3.89
C VAL A 98 4.52 8.57 5.07
N ARG A 99 4.18 8.03 6.26
CA ARG A 99 5.02 8.12 7.45
C ARG A 99 5.93 6.91 7.66
N LEU A 100 5.77 5.87 6.87
CA LEU A 100 6.63 4.71 6.91
C LEU A 100 7.91 4.93 6.13
#